data_f0ed0dac851f3911fa9f14aa9d42d0ca
#
_entry.id   f0ed0dac851f3911fa9f14aa9d42d0ca
#
_cell.length_a   1.000
_cell.length_b   1.000
_cell.length_c   1.000
_cell.angle_alpha   90.00
_cell.angle_beta   90.00
_cell.angle_gamma   90.00
#
_symmetry.space_group_name_H-M   'P 1'
#
loop_
_entity.id
_entity.type
_entity.pdbx_description
1 polymer ?
#
loop_
_entity_poly.entity_id
_entity_poly.type
_entity_poly.pdbx_seq_one_letter_code
_entity_poly.pdbx_strand_id
1 'polypeptide(L)'
;MRVGVLGGGLQGCSIALALADRGVKVTLFDKNNTLLSRAAAANEGKIHLGYMYAGDPTLSTAKMMMQGALSFAPFLERYLGNSSEAFLVSVPATYIVHRDSQHGPDDICAYVNSVHTLVNEAAEGRGQAYFGRDLGAPLRVWPAAEKETQFDPAIALAAISTPEIAINPAALAHKINECVTAHPLIEVRCGRTVVGAKEQRHGMEVHSEGQGGSARDCFDHVVNALWDGRLGLNEKLGFPVGRPCMHRLKYGVSFRLPAGATPPPSATFVLGPFGEVVTYGDGLIYLTWYSECMQAISTDVVPPDWDTYPAEPLRSQILTGTFHALSAIVHSLRGLDPGSLPEALVKGGTIVAWGKTDIYDPASELHRRFEIGVTSEGRFHSVDPGKLTMAPYFAEICAERISPAG
;
A
#
# COMPACT_ATOMS: atom_id res chain seq x y z
N MET A 1 -30.96 1.63 3.26
CA MET A 1 -29.92 2.57 2.80
C MET A 1 -29.13 1.92 1.66
N ARG A 2 -28.81 2.68 0.62
CA ARG A 2 -27.98 2.27 -0.53
C ARG A 2 -26.80 3.20 -0.66
N VAL A 3 -25.58 2.67 -0.79
CA VAL A 3 -24.35 3.43 -0.89
C VAL A 3 -23.62 3.09 -2.20
N GLY A 4 -23.22 4.12 -2.96
CA GLY A 4 -22.34 3.98 -4.12
C GLY A 4 -20.89 4.11 -3.71
N VAL A 5 -20.06 3.09 -3.90
CA VAL A 5 -18.62 3.13 -3.65
C VAL A 5 -17.89 3.19 -5.00
N LEU A 6 -17.13 4.24 -5.21
CA LEU A 6 -16.47 4.56 -6.48
C LEU A 6 -14.99 4.18 -6.39
N GLY A 7 -14.59 3.15 -7.12
CA GLY A 7 -13.25 2.55 -7.14
C GLY A 7 -13.19 1.22 -6.41
N GLY A 8 -12.94 0.15 -7.17
CA GLY A 8 -12.82 -1.24 -6.68
C GLY A 8 -11.39 -1.64 -6.34
N GLY A 9 -10.55 -0.69 -5.89
CA GLY A 9 -9.27 -0.96 -5.25
C GLY A 9 -9.43 -1.45 -3.81
N LEU A 10 -8.32 -1.70 -3.10
CA LEU A 10 -8.37 -2.23 -1.74
C LEU A 10 -9.21 -1.35 -0.81
N GLN A 11 -9.08 -0.02 -0.90
CA GLN A 11 -9.87 0.90 -0.08
C GLN A 11 -11.36 0.77 -0.33
N GLY A 12 -11.79 0.76 -1.60
CA GLY A 12 -13.22 0.64 -1.93
C GLY A 12 -13.81 -0.72 -1.59
N CYS A 13 -13.07 -1.80 -1.83
CA CYS A 13 -13.48 -3.15 -1.43
C CYS A 13 -13.62 -3.27 0.09
N SER A 14 -12.67 -2.73 0.85
CA SER A 14 -12.73 -2.72 2.32
C SER A 14 -13.93 -1.92 2.84
N ILE A 15 -14.24 -0.76 2.24
CA ILE A 15 -15.41 0.04 2.59
C ILE A 15 -16.71 -0.71 2.26
N ALA A 16 -16.76 -1.37 1.10
CA ALA A 16 -17.93 -2.14 0.69
C ALA A 16 -18.25 -3.27 1.69
N LEU A 17 -17.22 -4.00 2.14
CA LEU A 17 -17.35 -5.03 3.17
C LEU A 17 -17.81 -4.44 4.51
N ALA A 18 -17.16 -3.37 4.99
CA ALA A 18 -17.50 -2.74 6.26
C ALA A 18 -18.94 -2.16 6.29
N LEU A 19 -19.42 -1.63 5.17
CA LEU A 19 -20.80 -1.17 5.03
C LEU A 19 -21.80 -2.33 4.96
N ALA A 20 -21.46 -3.36 4.19
CA ALA A 20 -22.33 -4.53 4.03
C ALA A 20 -22.52 -5.29 5.36
N ASP A 21 -21.47 -5.36 6.18
CA ASP A 21 -21.52 -5.93 7.55
C ASP A 21 -22.48 -5.16 8.47
N ARG A 22 -22.71 -3.88 8.19
CA ARG A 22 -23.73 -3.03 8.86
C ARG A 22 -25.13 -3.10 8.20
N GLY A 23 -25.35 -4.06 7.29
CA GLY A 23 -26.62 -4.24 6.60
C GLY A 23 -26.91 -3.23 5.49
N VAL A 24 -25.92 -2.46 5.05
CA VAL A 24 -26.04 -1.46 3.99
C VAL A 24 -25.91 -2.14 2.63
N LYS A 25 -26.80 -1.82 1.68
CA LYS A 25 -26.66 -2.25 0.28
C LYS A 25 -25.63 -1.39 -0.44
N VAL A 26 -24.62 -2.02 -1.01
CA VAL A 26 -23.51 -1.33 -1.69
C VAL A 26 -23.53 -1.63 -3.19
N THR A 27 -23.32 -0.61 -4.01
CA THR A 27 -22.94 -0.77 -5.41
C THR A 27 -21.50 -0.29 -5.59
N LEU A 28 -20.59 -1.21 -5.94
CA LEU A 28 -19.15 -0.96 -6.09
C LEU A 28 -18.80 -0.82 -7.56
N PHE A 29 -18.27 0.33 -7.96
CA PHE A 29 -17.87 0.63 -9.34
C PHE A 29 -16.36 0.50 -9.53
N ASP A 30 -15.93 -0.08 -10.64
CA ASP A 30 -14.53 0.00 -11.10
C ASP A 30 -14.46 0.16 -12.63
N LYS A 31 -13.50 0.96 -13.10
CA LYS A 31 -13.25 1.16 -14.54
C LYS A 31 -12.66 -0.09 -15.20
N ASN A 32 -11.95 -0.92 -14.46
CA ASN A 32 -11.35 -2.16 -14.95
C ASN A 32 -12.37 -3.31 -14.93
N ASN A 33 -12.07 -4.37 -15.68
CA ASN A 33 -12.92 -5.57 -15.74
C ASN A 33 -12.83 -6.45 -14.49
N THR A 34 -11.86 -6.19 -13.62
CA THR A 34 -11.65 -6.92 -12.36
C THR A 34 -11.31 -5.94 -11.24
N LEU A 35 -11.78 -6.25 -10.01
CA LEU A 35 -11.42 -5.52 -8.82
C LEU A 35 -9.93 -5.69 -8.48
N LEU A 36 -9.36 -4.75 -7.74
CA LEU A 36 -8.00 -4.82 -7.17
C LEU A 36 -6.86 -5.02 -8.20
N SER A 37 -7.08 -4.75 -9.48
CA SER A 37 -6.17 -5.11 -10.57
C SER A 37 -4.96 -4.16 -10.74
N ARG A 38 -5.03 -2.93 -10.22
CA ARG A 38 -4.00 -1.88 -10.37
C ARG A 38 -3.09 -1.79 -9.13
N ALA A 39 -2.95 -0.60 -8.55
CA ALA A 39 -2.06 -0.33 -7.42
C ALA A 39 -2.24 -1.29 -6.22
N ALA A 40 -3.44 -1.82 -5.99
CA ALA A 40 -3.72 -2.78 -4.91
C ALA A 40 -2.90 -4.08 -5.02
N ALA A 41 -2.56 -4.50 -6.25
CA ALA A 41 -1.81 -5.73 -6.53
C ALA A 41 -0.42 -5.44 -7.14
N ALA A 42 0.05 -4.19 -7.12
CA ALA A 42 1.31 -3.75 -7.73
C ALA A 42 2.19 -3.02 -6.70
N ASN A 43 2.40 -3.64 -5.56
CA ASN A 43 3.18 -3.10 -4.46
C ASN A 43 3.81 -4.24 -3.63
N GLU A 44 4.64 -3.88 -2.66
CA GLU A 44 5.31 -4.80 -1.75
C GLU A 44 4.40 -5.42 -0.68
N GLY A 45 3.18 -4.94 -0.50
CA GLY A 45 2.24 -5.44 0.50
C GLY A 45 2.62 -5.17 1.96
N LYS A 46 3.52 -4.25 2.23
CA LYS A 46 4.01 -3.98 3.58
C LYS A 46 2.93 -3.39 4.47
N ILE A 47 2.77 -3.95 5.67
CA ILE A 47 1.87 -3.48 6.71
C ILE A 47 2.70 -2.69 7.71
N HIS A 48 2.79 -1.39 7.45
CA HIS A 48 3.71 -0.49 8.12
C HIS A 48 3.37 -0.23 9.59
N LEU A 49 4.29 -0.60 10.48
CA LEU A 49 4.26 -0.24 11.90
C LEU A 49 4.88 1.14 12.17
N GLY A 50 5.48 1.77 11.16
CA GLY A 50 6.01 3.12 11.27
C GLY A 50 7.52 3.26 11.12
N TYR A 51 8.28 2.19 11.12
CA TYR A 51 9.75 2.20 11.16
C TYR A 51 10.42 2.90 9.97
N MET A 52 9.79 2.93 8.80
CA MET A 52 10.40 3.53 7.60
C MET A 52 10.29 5.06 7.51
N TYR A 53 9.57 5.72 8.42
CA TYR A 53 9.24 7.14 8.29
C TYR A 53 10.18 8.07 9.07
N ALA A 54 11.47 7.77 9.14
CA ALA A 54 12.46 8.56 9.86
C ALA A 54 12.68 9.98 9.29
N GLY A 55 12.14 10.28 8.13
CA GLY A 55 12.03 11.66 7.60
C GLY A 55 10.92 12.51 8.24
N ASP A 56 10.07 11.92 9.12
CA ASP A 56 9.11 12.65 9.95
C ASP A 56 9.51 12.59 11.42
N PRO A 57 10.27 13.58 11.92
CA PRO A 57 10.74 13.60 13.31
C PRO A 57 9.61 13.78 14.34
N THR A 58 8.40 14.15 13.90
CA THR A 58 7.25 14.32 14.81
C THR A 58 6.63 12.99 15.23
N LEU A 59 7.02 11.88 14.60
CA LEU A 59 6.42 10.55 14.74
C LEU A 59 4.93 10.48 14.37
N SER A 60 4.36 11.55 13.83
CA SER A 60 2.93 11.60 13.48
C SER A 60 2.58 10.59 12.39
N THR A 61 3.45 10.46 11.38
CA THR A 61 3.28 9.44 10.32
C THR A 61 3.38 8.03 10.90
N ALA A 62 4.35 7.76 11.78
CA ALA A 62 4.50 6.46 12.42
C ALA A 62 3.26 6.10 13.25
N LYS A 63 2.76 7.01 14.08
CA LYS A 63 1.53 6.82 14.87
C LYS A 63 0.32 6.54 14.00
N MET A 64 0.15 7.24 12.87
CA MET A 64 -0.93 7.01 11.93
C MET A 64 -0.84 5.61 11.30
N MET A 65 0.33 5.25 10.77
CA MET A 65 0.53 3.94 10.12
C MET A 65 0.30 2.77 11.10
N MET A 66 0.76 2.91 12.33
CA MET A 66 0.56 1.92 13.39
C MET A 66 -0.92 1.64 13.67
N GLN A 67 -1.80 2.67 13.67
CA GLN A 67 -3.24 2.47 13.82
C GLN A 67 -3.79 1.60 12.68
N GLY A 68 -3.39 1.86 11.44
CA GLY A 68 -3.74 1.04 10.29
C GLY A 68 -3.22 -0.38 10.40
N ALA A 69 -1.95 -0.54 10.77
CA ALA A 69 -1.28 -1.84 10.90
C ALA A 69 -1.98 -2.75 11.93
N LEU A 70 -2.29 -2.21 13.10
CA LEU A 70 -2.97 -2.95 14.18
C LEU A 70 -4.47 -3.22 13.90
N SER A 71 -5.05 -2.55 12.91
CA SER A 71 -6.41 -2.80 12.45
C SER A 71 -6.46 -3.79 11.29
N PHE A 72 -5.32 -4.09 10.64
CA PHE A 72 -5.29 -4.81 9.37
C PHE A 72 -5.63 -6.30 9.55
N ALA A 73 -4.92 -7.01 10.43
CA ALA A 73 -5.16 -8.43 10.67
C ALA A 73 -6.58 -8.70 11.23
N PRO A 74 -7.08 -7.96 12.25
CA PRO A 74 -8.46 -8.13 12.73
C PRO A 74 -9.52 -7.91 11.63
N PHE A 75 -9.29 -6.95 10.72
CA PHE A 75 -10.18 -6.74 9.59
C PHE A 75 -10.18 -7.96 8.65
N LEU A 76 -9.00 -8.48 8.30
CA LEU A 76 -8.92 -9.65 7.43
C LEU A 76 -9.54 -10.89 8.09
N GLU A 77 -9.29 -11.12 9.37
CA GLU A 77 -9.87 -12.25 10.12
C GLU A 77 -11.39 -12.22 10.10
N ARG A 78 -11.99 -11.03 10.24
CA ARG A 78 -13.44 -10.85 10.19
C ARG A 78 -14.04 -11.31 8.86
N TYR A 79 -13.41 -11.00 7.73
CA TYR A 79 -13.98 -11.24 6.40
C TYR A 79 -13.43 -12.49 5.71
N LEU A 80 -12.20 -12.90 6.03
CA LEU A 80 -11.51 -14.00 5.35
C LEU A 80 -11.34 -15.25 6.24
N GLY A 81 -11.73 -15.14 7.53
CA GLY A 81 -11.60 -16.21 8.50
C GLY A 81 -10.20 -16.38 9.09
N ASN A 82 -10.11 -17.20 10.15
CA ASN A 82 -8.91 -17.35 11.00
C ASN A 82 -7.81 -18.22 10.38
N SER A 83 -7.29 -17.91 9.22
CA SER A 83 -6.10 -18.60 8.75
C SER A 83 -4.99 -17.61 8.44
N SER A 84 -4.14 -17.32 9.42
CA SER A 84 -2.89 -16.59 9.22
C SER A 84 -2.03 -17.22 8.11
N GLU A 85 -2.16 -18.52 7.87
CA GLU A 85 -1.55 -19.25 6.77
C GLU A 85 -2.12 -18.88 5.40
N ALA A 86 -3.38 -18.39 5.34
CA ALA A 86 -4.00 -17.95 4.08
C ALA A 86 -3.41 -16.64 3.55
N PHE A 87 -2.69 -15.89 4.36
CA PHE A 87 -2.23 -14.54 4.00
C PHE A 87 -0.77 -14.50 3.56
N LEU A 88 -0.14 -15.55 3.17
CA LEU A 88 1.22 -15.55 2.58
C LEU A 88 2.08 -14.37 3.06
N VAL A 89 2.31 -14.29 4.37
CA VAL A 89 3.10 -13.21 4.96
C VAL A 89 4.59 -13.38 4.66
N SER A 90 5.31 -12.26 4.59
CA SER A 90 6.76 -12.26 4.41
C SER A 90 7.49 -12.69 5.68
N VAL A 91 8.78 -13.01 5.54
CA VAL A 91 9.70 -12.95 6.67
C VAL A 91 9.76 -11.50 7.19
N PRO A 92 10.00 -11.29 8.50
CA PRO A 92 10.09 -9.95 9.06
C PRO A 92 11.15 -9.08 8.39
N ALA A 93 10.86 -7.79 8.26
CA ALA A 93 11.74 -6.86 7.59
C ALA A 93 12.96 -6.47 8.42
N THR A 94 14.12 -6.53 7.81
CA THR A 94 15.35 -5.92 8.30
C THR A 94 15.50 -4.54 7.67
N TYR A 95 15.61 -3.52 8.48
CA TYR A 95 15.83 -2.14 8.04
C TYR A 95 17.32 -1.90 7.85
N ILE A 96 17.70 -1.49 6.65
CA ILE A 96 19.09 -1.27 6.25
C ILE A 96 19.37 0.24 6.16
N VAL A 97 20.37 0.69 6.87
CA VAL A 97 20.93 2.03 6.69
C VAL A 97 21.95 1.96 5.57
N HIS A 98 21.61 2.52 4.43
CA HIS A 98 22.49 2.57 3.25
C HIS A 98 23.54 3.69 3.44
N ARG A 99 24.71 3.57 2.85
CA ARG A 99 25.75 4.63 2.89
C ARG A 99 25.28 5.99 2.37
N ASP A 100 24.32 5.99 1.44
CA ASP A 100 23.70 7.19 0.85
C ASP A 100 22.36 7.54 1.52
N SER A 101 22.06 6.97 2.70
CA SER A 101 20.88 7.34 3.47
C SER A 101 20.97 8.78 3.96
N GLN A 102 19.83 9.50 3.97
CA GLN A 102 19.75 10.91 4.41
C GLN A 102 20.11 11.09 5.89
N HIS A 103 20.01 10.04 6.70
CA HIS A 103 20.39 10.02 8.11
C HIS A 103 21.37 8.88 8.38
N GLY A 104 22.29 9.12 9.35
CA GLY A 104 23.26 8.13 9.78
C GLY A 104 22.67 6.97 10.59
N PRO A 105 23.48 5.92 10.85
CA PRO A 105 23.04 4.76 11.62
C PRO A 105 22.50 5.08 13.01
N ASP A 106 23.12 6.00 13.73
CA ASP A 106 22.70 6.37 15.09
C ASP A 106 21.33 7.05 15.09
N ASP A 107 21.09 7.98 14.16
CA ASP A 107 19.81 8.69 14.04
C ASP A 107 18.67 7.71 13.65
N ILE A 108 18.94 6.83 12.70
CA ILE A 108 17.95 5.81 12.29
C ILE A 108 17.67 4.84 13.44
N CYS A 109 18.69 4.38 14.17
CA CYS A 109 18.50 3.52 15.32
C CYS A 109 17.70 4.22 16.43
N ALA A 110 17.97 5.48 16.72
CA ALA A 110 17.22 6.26 17.70
C ALA A 110 15.74 6.42 17.29
N TYR A 111 15.49 6.73 16.01
CA TYR A 111 14.13 6.80 15.46
C TYR A 111 13.41 5.45 15.58
N VAL A 112 14.02 4.37 15.10
CA VAL A 112 13.42 3.01 15.11
C VAL A 112 13.11 2.57 16.55
N ASN A 113 13.97 2.86 17.53
CA ASN A 113 13.70 2.59 18.94
C ASN A 113 12.52 3.41 19.48
N SER A 114 12.42 4.70 19.11
CA SER A 114 11.28 5.55 19.50
C SER A 114 9.96 5.02 18.94
N VAL A 115 9.94 4.60 17.68
CA VAL A 115 8.77 3.95 17.06
C VAL A 115 8.45 2.63 17.75
N HIS A 116 9.45 1.83 18.09
CA HIS A 116 9.24 0.54 18.76
C HIS A 116 8.59 0.68 20.13
N THR A 117 8.98 1.70 20.90
CA THR A 117 8.31 2.04 22.16
C THR A 117 6.81 2.33 21.92
N LEU A 118 6.48 3.14 20.91
CA LEU A 118 5.09 3.43 20.55
C LEU A 118 4.33 2.18 20.08
N VAL A 119 4.99 1.29 19.34
CA VAL A 119 4.40 0.02 18.88
C VAL A 119 4.07 -0.88 20.06
N ASN A 120 4.97 -1.00 21.03
CA ASN A 120 4.75 -1.78 22.24
C ASN A 120 3.56 -1.24 23.05
N GLU A 121 3.54 0.07 23.31
CA GLU A 121 2.45 0.75 24.01
C GLU A 121 1.10 0.55 23.29
N ALA A 122 1.06 0.69 21.98
CA ALA A 122 -0.17 0.54 21.19
C ALA A 122 -0.65 -0.91 21.08
N ALA A 123 0.26 -1.88 21.17
CA ALA A 123 -0.05 -3.31 21.13
C ALA A 123 -0.50 -3.84 22.50
N GLU A 124 -0.25 -3.11 23.60
CA GLU A 124 -0.64 -3.52 24.94
C GLU A 124 -2.15 -3.76 25.04
N GLY A 125 -2.52 -4.94 25.52
CA GLY A 125 -3.93 -5.37 25.62
C GLY A 125 -4.62 -5.74 24.31
N ARG A 126 -3.95 -5.63 23.15
CA ARG A 126 -4.53 -5.99 21.83
C ARG A 126 -4.21 -7.42 21.38
N GLY A 127 -3.48 -8.20 22.19
CA GLY A 127 -3.16 -9.59 21.86
C GLY A 127 -2.39 -9.75 20.55
N GLN A 128 -2.85 -10.63 19.66
CA GLN A 128 -2.19 -10.94 18.38
C GLN A 128 -2.67 -10.05 17.21
N ALA A 129 -2.94 -8.76 17.47
CA ALA A 129 -3.51 -7.83 16.48
C ALA A 129 -2.61 -7.59 15.23
N TYR A 130 -1.40 -8.13 15.21
CA TYR A 130 -0.48 -7.98 14.09
C TYR A 130 0.03 -9.35 13.61
N PHE A 131 -0.84 -10.10 12.91
CA PHE A 131 -0.51 -11.40 12.27
C PHE A 131 0.21 -12.40 13.20
N GLY A 132 -0.15 -12.42 14.50
CA GLY A 132 0.46 -13.31 15.49
C GLY A 132 1.91 -12.97 15.85
N ARG A 133 2.43 -11.81 15.47
CA ARG A 133 3.79 -11.39 15.80
C ARG A 133 3.88 -10.82 17.21
N ASP A 134 4.95 -11.18 17.90
CA ASP A 134 5.31 -10.55 19.18
C ASP A 134 5.87 -9.15 18.92
N LEU A 135 5.05 -8.13 19.17
CA LEU A 135 5.43 -6.74 19.05
C LEU A 135 6.23 -6.24 20.26
N GLY A 136 6.26 -6.99 21.37
CA GLY A 136 7.03 -6.68 22.57
C GLY A 136 8.48 -7.17 22.52
N ALA A 137 8.85 -8.01 21.55
CA ALA A 137 10.20 -8.50 21.43
C ALA A 137 11.20 -7.36 21.15
N PRO A 138 12.36 -7.30 21.84
CA PRO A 138 13.33 -6.23 21.63
C PRO A 138 13.81 -6.15 20.18
N LEU A 139 14.01 -4.93 19.69
CA LEU A 139 14.68 -4.72 18.41
C LEU A 139 16.12 -5.21 18.49
N ARG A 140 16.60 -5.70 17.35
CA ARG A 140 17.95 -6.23 17.27
C ARG A 140 18.75 -5.50 16.18
N VAL A 141 19.79 -4.79 16.58
CA VAL A 141 20.82 -4.31 15.66
C VAL A 141 21.78 -5.47 15.40
N TRP A 142 22.03 -5.77 14.14
CA TRP A 142 22.87 -6.89 13.75
C TRP A 142 24.35 -6.60 14.07
N PRO A 143 25.07 -7.55 14.67
CA PRO A 143 26.54 -7.49 14.76
C PRO A 143 27.15 -7.41 13.35
N ALA A 144 28.29 -6.72 13.23
CA ALA A 144 28.96 -6.52 11.94
C ALA A 144 29.22 -7.85 11.21
N ALA A 145 29.75 -8.84 11.91
CA ALA A 145 30.05 -10.15 11.33
C ALA A 145 28.81 -10.85 10.73
N GLU A 146 27.64 -10.72 11.36
CA GLU A 146 26.40 -11.28 10.84
C GLU A 146 25.88 -10.47 9.65
N LYS A 147 25.83 -9.15 9.75
CA LYS A 147 25.42 -8.26 8.66
C LYS A 147 26.23 -8.52 7.39
N GLU A 148 27.55 -8.70 7.52
CA GLU A 148 28.47 -8.96 6.41
C GLU A 148 28.27 -10.32 5.75
N THR A 149 27.57 -11.26 6.38
CA THR A 149 27.19 -12.53 5.70
C THR A 149 26.06 -12.32 4.69
N GLN A 150 25.21 -11.31 4.86
CA GLN A 150 24.01 -11.09 4.06
C GLN A 150 24.13 -9.88 3.14
N PHE A 151 24.87 -8.84 3.57
CA PHE A 151 24.92 -7.55 2.91
C PHE A 151 26.35 -7.07 2.71
N ASP A 152 26.57 -6.34 1.63
CA ASP A 152 27.86 -5.70 1.35
C ASP A 152 28.19 -4.64 2.44
N PRO A 153 29.30 -4.78 3.19
CA PRO A 153 29.59 -3.90 4.32
C PRO A 153 29.97 -2.47 3.91
N ALA A 154 30.41 -2.28 2.67
CA ALA A 154 30.72 -0.93 2.16
C ALA A 154 29.46 -0.14 1.81
N ILE A 155 28.32 -0.82 1.69
CA ILE A 155 27.04 -0.21 1.30
C ILE A 155 26.04 -0.22 2.48
N ALA A 156 25.87 -1.35 3.15
CA ALA A 156 24.98 -1.50 4.29
C ALA A 156 25.71 -1.15 5.59
N LEU A 157 25.52 0.07 6.10
CA LEU A 157 26.20 0.56 7.31
C LEU A 157 25.64 -0.07 8.59
N ALA A 158 24.31 -0.23 8.66
CA ALA A 158 23.62 -0.91 9.77
C ALA A 158 22.45 -1.73 9.26
N ALA A 159 22.07 -2.76 10.04
CA ALA A 159 20.91 -3.61 9.82
C ALA A 159 20.15 -3.78 11.14
N ILE A 160 18.83 -3.55 11.13
CA ILE A 160 17.97 -3.57 12.31
C ILE A 160 16.80 -4.49 12.03
N SER A 161 16.67 -5.60 12.77
CA SER A 161 15.49 -6.46 12.68
C SER A 161 14.29 -5.80 13.33
N THR A 162 13.15 -5.85 12.67
CA THR A 162 11.86 -5.36 13.18
C THR A 162 10.79 -6.44 13.05
N PRO A 163 9.67 -6.36 13.78
CA PRO A 163 8.54 -7.27 13.61
C PRO A 163 7.71 -6.99 12.33
N GLU A 164 8.01 -5.93 11.59
CA GLU A 164 7.23 -5.50 10.42
C GLU A 164 7.24 -6.55 9.30
N ILE A 165 6.04 -6.86 8.78
CA ILE A 165 5.86 -7.85 7.70
C ILE A 165 5.19 -7.23 6.47
N ALA A 166 5.24 -7.94 5.38
CA ALA A 166 4.43 -7.71 4.20
C ALA A 166 3.46 -8.89 3.99
N ILE A 167 2.33 -8.60 3.35
CA ILE A 167 1.37 -9.60 2.88
C ILE A 167 1.42 -9.65 1.37
N ASN A 168 1.38 -10.86 0.77
CA ASN A 168 1.37 -10.97 -0.69
C ASN A 168 0.16 -10.24 -1.28
N PRO A 169 0.36 -9.13 -2.02
CA PRO A 169 -0.74 -8.28 -2.47
C PRO A 169 -1.62 -8.95 -3.53
N ALA A 170 -1.09 -9.87 -4.32
CA ALA A 170 -1.88 -10.61 -5.30
C ALA A 170 -2.80 -11.63 -4.60
N ALA A 171 -2.29 -12.36 -3.60
CA ALA A 171 -3.08 -13.27 -2.79
C ALA A 171 -4.16 -12.51 -1.99
N LEU A 172 -3.82 -11.37 -1.40
CA LEU A 172 -4.77 -10.49 -0.72
C LEU A 172 -5.88 -10.03 -1.68
N ALA A 173 -5.49 -9.53 -2.87
CA ALA A 173 -6.43 -9.07 -3.87
C ALA A 173 -7.40 -10.17 -4.31
N HIS A 174 -6.89 -11.39 -4.52
CA HIS A 174 -7.72 -12.55 -4.86
C HIS A 174 -8.75 -12.85 -3.77
N LYS A 175 -8.33 -12.96 -2.52
CA LYS A 175 -9.21 -13.26 -1.38
C LYS A 175 -10.26 -12.18 -1.13
N ILE A 176 -9.88 -10.91 -1.16
CA ILE A 176 -10.83 -9.80 -1.01
C ILE A 176 -11.83 -9.78 -2.17
N ASN A 177 -11.38 -10.04 -3.40
CA ASN A 177 -12.28 -10.11 -4.54
C ASN A 177 -13.32 -11.23 -4.39
N GLU A 178 -12.92 -12.43 -3.94
CA GLU A 178 -13.84 -13.53 -3.63
C GLU A 178 -14.90 -13.10 -2.61
N CYS A 179 -14.50 -12.50 -1.49
CA CYS A 179 -15.42 -12.05 -0.45
C CYS A 179 -16.40 -10.99 -0.92
N VAL A 180 -15.91 -9.98 -1.66
CA VAL A 180 -16.73 -8.89 -2.18
C VAL A 180 -17.75 -9.40 -3.19
N THR A 181 -17.33 -10.26 -4.13
CA THR A 181 -18.21 -10.78 -5.19
C THR A 181 -19.24 -11.80 -4.66
N ALA A 182 -18.93 -12.52 -3.60
CA ALA A 182 -19.85 -13.47 -2.97
C ALA A 182 -20.84 -12.80 -2.00
N HIS A 183 -20.64 -11.53 -1.61
CA HIS A 183 -21.43 -10.89 -0.58
C HIS A 183 -22.81 -10.46 -1.08
N PRO A 184 -23.94 -10.90 -0.46
CA PRO A 184 -25.29 -10.68 -1.00
C PRO A 184 -25.75 -9.21 -0.99
N LEU A 185 -25.11 -8.34 -0.21
CA LEU A 185 -25.43 -6.91 -0.14
C LEU A 185 -24.51 -6.05 -1.04
N ILE A 186 -23.54 -6.64 -1.75
CA ILE A 186 -22.61 -5.92 -2.61
C ILE A 186 -22.88 -6.27 -4.07
N GLU A 187 -23.30 -5.26 -4.85
CA GLU A 187 -23.39 -5.33 -6.29
C GLU A 187 -22.11 -4.80 -6.91
N VAL A 188 -21.36 -5.64 -7.64
CA VAL A 188 -20.10 -5.25 -8.30
C VAL A 188 -20.38 -4.85 -9.75
N ARG A 189 -19.93 -3.66 -10.14
CA ARG A 189 -20.03 -3.11 -11.50
C ARG A 189 -18.65 -2.76 -12.06
N CYS A 190 -17.95 -3.77 -12.55
CA CYS A 190 -16.69 -3.63 -13.30
C CYS A 190 -16.93 -3.12 -14.73
N GLY A 191 -15.88 -2.57 -15.38
CA GLY A 191 -15.94 -1.98 -16.70
C GLY A 191 -16.79 -0.68 -16.75
N ARG A 192 -16.97 -0.01 -15.60
CA ARG A 192 -17.76 1.22 -15.46
C ARG A 192 -16.89 2.36 -14.95
N THR A 193 -16.54 3.30 -15.79
CA THR A 193 -15.81 4.52 -15.43
C THR A 193 -16.80 5.53 -14.85
N VAL A 194 -16.58 5.93 -13.59
CA VAL A 194 -17.34 7.03 -12.99
C VAL A 194 -16.80 8.35 -13.54
N VAL A 195 -17.68 9.09 -14.22
CA VAL A 195 -17.32 10.36 -14.88
C VAL A 195 -17.79 11.59 -14.07
N GLY A 196 -18.69 11.39 -13.11
CA GLY A 196 -19.18 12.46 -12.24
C GLY A 196 -20.14 11.95 -11.17
N ALA A 197 -20.41 12.83 -10.21
CA ALA A 197 -21.49 12.67 -9.24
C ALA A 197 -22.14 14.03 -9.00
N LYS A 198 -23.36 14.04 -8.49
CA LYS A 198 -24.10 15.29 -8.20
C LYS A 198 -25.04 15.08 -7.02
N GLU A 199 -25.05 16.03 -6.10
CA GLU A 199 -26.03 16.04 -5.03
C GLU A 199 -27.43 16.33 -5.57
N GLN A 200 -28.42 15.61 -5.08
CA GLN A 200 -29.84 15.73 -5.39
C GLN A 200 -30.63 15.97 -4.09
N ARG A 201 -31.87 16.38 -4.19
CA ARG A 201 -32.75 16.65 -3.02
C ARG A 201 -32.78 15.50 -2.01
N HIS A 202 -32.75 14.26 -2.47
CA HIS A 202 -32.94 13.07 -1.64
C HIS A 202 -31.81 12.04 -1.77
N GLY A 203 -30.60 12.44 -2.18
CA GLY A 203 -29.47 11.54 -2.34
C GLY A 203 -28.36 12.10 -3.22
N MET A 204 -27.54 11.21 -3.74
CA MET A 204 -26.45 11.47 -4.67
C MET A 204 -26.69 10.73 -5.98
N GLU A 205 -26.63 11.41 -7.12
CA GLU A 205 -26.65 10.78 -8.45
C GLU A 205 -25.21 10.55 -8.92
N VAL A 206 -24.87 9.32 -9.31
CA VAL A 206 -23.58 8.94 -9.89
C VAL A 206 -23.75 8.74 -11.39
N HIS A 207 -22.88 9.35 -12.16
CA HIS A 207 -22.82 9.18 -13.61
C HIS A 207 -21.65 8.26 -13.96
N SER A 208 -21.92 7.20 -14.70
CA SER A 208 -20.89 6.22 -15.11
C SER A 208 -21.04 5.84 -16.58
N GLU A 209 -19.92 5.48 -17.21
CA GLU A 209 -19.84 5.07 -18.62
C GLU A 209 -19.16 3.70 -18.75
N GLY A 210 -19.56 2.91 -19.72
CA GLY A 210 -19.00 1.59 -20.02
C GLY A 210 -19.56 1.01 -21.31
N GLN A 211 -19.28 -0.26 -21.61
CA GLN A 211 -19.71 -0.91 -22.85
C GLN A 211 -21.23 -0.85 -23.09
N GLY A 212 -22.05 -0.79 -22.04
CA GLY A 212 -23.50 -0.61 -22.12
C GLY A 212 -23.97 0.84 -22.27
N GLY A 213 -23.06 1.79 -22.55
CA GLY A 213 -23.37 3.22 -22.62
C GLY A 213 -23.30 3.94 -21.26
N SER A 214 -23.85 5.15 -21.21
CA SER A 214 -23.93 5.96 -19.99
C SER A 214 -25.08 5.51 -19.10
N ALA A 215 -24.86 5.55 -17.79
CA ALA A 215 -25.86 5.26 -16.77
C ALA A 215 -25.87 6.30 -15.66
N ARG A 216 -27.03 6.44 -15.02
CA ARG A 216 -27.21 7.30 -13.83
C ARG A 216 -27.85 6.48 -12.74
N ASP A 217 -27.24 6.45 -11.59
CA ASP A 217 -27.69 5.71 -10.41
C ASP A 217 -27.81 6.64 -9.22
N CYS A 218 -28.86 6.47 -8.40
CA CYS A 218 -29.09 7.28 -7.20
C CYS A 218 -28.79 6.46 -5.93
N PHE A 219 -28.10 7.08 -4.99
CA PHE A 219 -27.68 6.53 -3.71
C PHE A 219 -28.01 7.47 -2.56
N ASP A 220 -28.16 6.93 -1.37
CA ASP A 220 -28.29 7.72 -0.14
C ASP A 220 -26.98 8.44 0.20
N HIS A 221 -25.85 7.73 0.02
CA HIS A 221 -24.49 8.25 0.17
C HIS A 221 -23.59 7.76 -0.96
N VAL A 222 -22.52 8.51 -1.24
CA VAL A 222 -21.47 8.17 -2.20
C VAL A 222 -20.11 8.27 -1.55
N VAL A 223 -19.27 7.25 -1.78
CA VAL A 223 -17.88 7.22 -1.30
C VAL A 223 -16.92 7.24 -2.48
N ASN A 224 -16.08 8.26 -2.54
CA ASN A 224 -14.99 8.38 -3.51
C ASN A 224 -13.73 7.66 -2.98
N ALA A 225 -13.45 6.48 -3.52
CA ALA A 225 -12.27 5.66 -3.26
C ALA A 225 -11.45 5.42 -4.55
N LEU A 226 -11.48 6.38 -5.50
CA LEU A 226 -10.89 6.29 -6.84
C LEU A 226 -9.36 6.36 -6.87
N TRP A 227 -8.68 6.50 -5.74
CA TRP A 227 -7.24 6.58 -5.62
C TRP A 227 -6.65 7.74 -6.45
N ASP A 228 -5.99 7.42 -7.57
CA ASP A 228 -5.40 8.40 -8.50
C ASP A 228 -6.46 9.30 -9.19
N GLY A 229 -7.69 8.83 -9.37
CA GLY A 229 -8.82 9.61 -9.88
C GLY A 229 -9.58 10.42 -8.82
N ARG A 230 -9.26 10.26 -7.53
CA ARG A 230 -10.02 10.82 -6.41
C ARG A 230 -10.11 12.34 -6.44
N LEU A 231 -8.98 12.99 -6.65
CA LEU A 231 -8.90 14.46 -6.62
C LEU A 231 -9.68 15.10 -7.77
N GLY A 232 -9.63 14.51 -8.96
CA GLY A 232 -10.38 15.00 -10.11
C GLY A 232 -11.91 14.91 -9.92
N LEU A 233 -12.41 13.88 -9.24
CA LEU A 233 -13.84 13.82 -8.88
C LEU A 233 -14.18 14.81 -7.78
N ASN A 234 -13.31 15.00 -6.79
CA ASN A 234 -13.53 16.01 -5.74
C ASN A 234 -13.67 17.42 -6.33
N GLU A 235 -12.79 17.83 -7.25
CA GLU A 235 -12.91 19.14 -7.92
C GLU A 235 -14.20 19.32 -8.68
N LYS A 236 -14.65 18.28 -9.42
CA LYS A 236 -15.94 18.30 -10.13
C LYS A 236 -17.13 18.49 -9.20
N LEU A 237 -17.00 18.12 -7.94
CA LEU A 237 -18.03 18.30 -6.91
C LEU A 237 -17.88 19.59 -6.10
N GLY A 238 -16.93 20.45 -6.48
CA GLY A 238 -16.70 21.73 -5.81
C GLY A 238 -15.80 21.65 -4.57
N PHE A 239 -15.08 20.52 -4.38
CA PHE A 239 -14.07 20.36 -3.33
C PHE A 239 -12.67 20.57 -3.91
N PRO A 240 -12.16 21.81 -3.94
CA PRO A 240 -10.87 22.09 -4.56
C PRO A 240 -9.73 21.39 -3.84
N VAL A 241 -8.70 21.02 -4.60
CA VAL A 241 -7.47 20.47 -4.05
C VAL A 241 -6.73 21.58 -3.31
N GLY A 242 -6.81 21.58 -1.98
CA GLY A 242 -6.30 22.68 -1.12
C GLY A 242 -4.78 22.73 -0.96
N ARG A 243 -4.04 21.74 -1.51
CA ARG A 243 -2.58 21.63 -1.42
C ARG A 243 -2.00 20.86 -2.60
N PRO A 244 -0.71 21.05 -2.93
CA PRO A 244 -0.06 20.32 -4.01
C PRO A 244 -0.10 18.81 -3.79
N CYS A 245 -0.30 18.07 -4.86
CA CYS A 245 -0.23 16.61 -4.88
C CYS A 245 0.77 16.15 -5.93
N MET A 246 1.29 14.96 -5.73
CA MET A 246 2.21 14.31 -6.65
C MET A 246 1.73 12.87 -6.89
N HIS A 247 1.55 12.53 -8.16
CA HIS A 247 1.34 11.18 -8.62
C HIS A 247 2.66 10.64 -9.15
N ARG A 248 3.01 9.42 -8.78
CA ARG A 248 4.27 8.78 -9.22
C ARG A 248 3.97 7.37 -9.72
N LEU A 249 4.44 7.04 -10.91
CA LEU A 249 4.40 5.67 -11.41
C LEU A 249 5.59 4.91 -10.89
N LYS A 250 5.33 3.91 -10.03
CA LYS A 250 6.37 3.00 -9.53
C LYS A 250 6.09 1.59 -10.02
N TYR A 251 7.09 0.97 -10.64
CA TYR A 251 7.11 -0.46 -10.91
C TYR A 251 7.78 -1.23 -9.78
N GLY A 252 7.54 -2.53 -9.74
CA GLY A 252 8.26 -3.50 -8.93
C GLY A 252 8.47 -4.77 -9.73
N VAL A 253 9.47 -5.52 -9.34
CA VAL A 253 9.83 -6.81 -9.94
C VAL A 253 9.43 -7.92 -8.99
N SER A 254 8.74 -8.94 -9.47
CA SER A 254 8.49 -10.16 -8.68
C SER A 254 8.92 -11.40 -9.48
N PHE A 255 9.34 -12.44 -8.76
CA PHE A 255 9.72 -13.72 -9.36
C PHE A 255 9.64 -14.84 -8.31
N ARG A 256 9.58 -16.10 -8.76
CA ARG A 256 9.75 -17.26 -7.88
C ARG A 256 11.23 -17.55 -7.68
N LEU A 257 11.62 -17.78 -6.43
CA LEU A 257 12.98 -18.17 -6.11
C LEU A 257 13.31 -19.51 -6.81
N PRO A 258 14.41 -19.60 -7.59
CA PRO A 258 14.81 -20.84 -8.21
C PRO A 258 15.07 -21.96 -7.19
N ALA A 259 14.77 -23.20 -7.55
CA ALA A 259 15.00 -24.36 -6.67
C ALA A 259 16.48 -24.44 -6.24
N GLY A 260 16.72 -24.61 -4.93
CA GLY A 260 18.05 -24.67 -4.34
C GLY A 260 18.74 -23.31 -4.13
N ALA A 261 18.14 -22.20 -4.56
CA ALA A 261 18.68 -20.88 -4.25
C ALA A 261 18.38 -20.48 -2.79
N THR A 262 19.31 -19.75 -2.18
CA THR A 262 19.14 -19.23 -0.81
C THR A 262 18.17 -18.06 -0.81
N PRO A 263 17.08 -18.08 -0.01
CA PRO A 263 16.16 -16.97 0.08
C PRO A 263 16.87 -15.71 0.58
N PRO A 264 16.67 -14.54 -0.08
CA PRO A 264 17.18 -13.28 0.43
C PRO A 264 16.44 -12.88 1.73
N PRO A 265 17.08 -12.14 2.65
CA PRO A 265 16.37 -11.53 3.75
C PRO A 265 15.37 -10.49 3.22
N SER A 266 14.22 -10.32 3.88
CA SER A 266 13.40 -9.12 3.63
C SER A 266 14.17 -7.91 4.14
N ALA A 267 14.45 -6.94 3.25
CA ALA A 267 15.26 -5.78 3.55
C ALA A 267 14.59 -4.50 3.04
N THR A 268 14.57 -3.46 3.88
CA THR A 268 14.06 -2.13 3.53
C THR A 268 15.17 -1.11 3.71
N PHE A 269 15.50 -0.38 2.63
CA PHE A 269 16.53 0.66 2.66
C PHE A 269 15.90 1.98 3.08
N VAL A 270 16.27 2.46 4.28
CA VAL A 270 15.62 3.59 4.94
C VAL A 270 16.19 4.92 4.47
N LEU A 271 15.30 5.85 4.10
CA LEU A 271 15.61 7.24 3.72
C LEU A 271 16.68 7.38 2.62
N GLY A 272 16.58 6.56 1.59
CA GLY A 272 17.43 6.58 0.40
C GLY A 272 18.41 5.40 0.36
N PRO A 273 18.74 4.93 -0.83
CA PRO A 273 18.11 5.24 -2.15
C PRO A 273 16.70 4.67 -2.36
N PHE A 274 15.98 4.27 -1.32
CA PHE A 274 14.60 3.76 -1.35
C PHE A 274 14.45 2.48 -2.18
N GLY A 275 14.75 1.37 -1.57
CA GLY A 275 14.64 0.05 -2.17
C GLY A 275 14.09 -0.97 -1.19
N GLU A 276 13.63 -2.09 -1.73
CA GLU A 276 13.13 -3.19 -0.91
C GLU A 276 13.41 -4.54 -1.57
N VAL A 277 13.66 -5.51 -0.71
CA VAL A 277 13.57 -6.94 -0.99
C VAL A 277 12.52 -7.50 -0.05
N VAL A 278 11.52 -8.18 -0.57
CA VAL A 278 10.51 -8.87 0.23
C VAL A 278 10.48 -10.34 -0.13
N THR A 279 10.67 -11.20 0.86
CA THR A 279 10.64 -12.65 0.71
C THR A 279 9.39 -13.18 1.39
N TYR A 280 8.44 -13.68 0.60
CA TYR A 280 7.21 -14.29 1.09
C TYR A 280 7.41 -15.77 1.41
N GLY A 281 6.56 -16.29 2.30
CA GLY A 281 6.67 -17.68 2.79
C GLY A 281 6.48 -18.77 1.72
N ASP A 282 5.90 -18.41 0.58
CA ASP A 282 5.68 -19.29 -0.58
C ASP A 282 6.82 -19.28 -1.61
N GLY A 283 7.91 -18.58 -1.31
CA GLY A 283 9.07 -18.44 -2.21
C GLY A 283 8.91 -17.37 -3.30
N LEU A 284 7.85 -16.56 -3.26
CA LEU A 284 7.76 -15.35 -4.07
C LEU A 284 8.73 -14.31 -3.51
N ILE A 285 9.48 -13.67 -4.40
CA ILE A 285 10.37 -12.54 -4.08
C ILE A 285 9.83 -11.29 -4.78
N TYR A 286 9.81 -10.18 -4.05
CA TYR A 286 9.53 -8.86 -4.62
C TYR A 286 10.72 -7.94 -4.44
N LEU A 287 11.08 -7.23 -5.49
CA LEU A 287 12.18 -6.28 -5.53
C LEU A 287 11.68 -4.92 -6.00
N THR A 288 12.20 -3.84 -5.40
CA THR A 288 12.08 -2.49 -5.93
C THR A 288 13.32 -1.68 -5.59
N TRP A 289 13.77 -0.87 -6.55
CA TRP A 289 14.84 0.10 -6.40
C TRP A 289 14.41 1.38 -7.09
N TYR A 290 14.28 2.48 -6.36
CA TYR A 290 13.55 3.64 -6.87
C TYR A 290 14.16 4.26 -8.11
N SER A 291 15.49 4.33 -8.25
CA SER A 291 16.13 4.86 -9.44
C SER A 291 15.78 4.10 -10.72
N GLU A 292 15.45 2.80 -10.59
CA GLU A 292 15.08 1.94 -11.72
C GLU A 292 13.54 1.81 -11.85
N CYS A 293 12.85 1.85 -10.74
CA CYS A 293 11.41 1.55 -10.67
C CYS A 293 10.52 2.78 -10.80
N MET A 294 11.01 3.98 -10.44
CA MET A 294 10.25 5.23 -10.55
C MET A 294 10.35 5.79 -11.96
N GLN A 295 9.27 5.65 -12.75
CA GLN A 295 9.33 5.92 -14.19
C GLN A 295 8.63 7.20 -14.61
N ALA A 296 7.70 7.70 -13.82
CA ALA A 296 7.01 8.95 -14.15
C ALA A 296 6.51 9.68 -12.90
N ILE A 297 6.39 10.99 -13.03
CA ILE A 297 5.83 11.90 -12.03
C ILE A 297 4.84 12.83 -12.73
N SER A 298 3.69 13.10 -12.10
CA SER A 298 2.77 14.15 -12.50
C SER A 298 2.27 14.90 -11.26
N THR A 299 2.16 16.22 -11.39
CA THR A 299 1.54 17.11 -10.39
C THR A 299 0.13 17.51 -10.76
N ASP A 300 -0.39 16.99 -11.86
CA ASP A 300 -1.76 17.24 -12.31
C ASP A 300 -2.75 16.62 -11.33
N VAL A 301 -3.89 17.26 -11.14
CA VAL A 301 -4.98 16.74 -10.30
C VAL A 301 -5.53 15.41 -10.84
N VAL A 302 -5.55 15.28 -12.15
CA VAL A 302 -5.85 14.03 -12.87
C VAL A 302 -4.56 13.60 -13.56
N PRO A 303 -3.87 12.56 -13.06
CA PRO A 303 -2.63 12.11 -13.68
C PRO A 303 -2.89 11.42 -15.03
N PRO A 304 -1.87 11.26 -15.88
CA PRO A 304 -1.94 10.42 -17.06
C PRO A 304 -2.39 8.97 -16.70
N ASP A 305 -3.04 8.30 -17.61
CA ASP A 305 -3.36 6.88 -17.45
C ASP A 305 -2.12 6.04 -17.81
N TRP A 306 -1.36 5.70 -16.79
CA TRP A 306 -0.12 4.94 -16.93
C TRP A 306 -0.36 3.44 -17.00
N ASP A 307 0.44 2.77 -17.83
CA ASP A 307 0.38 1.33 -18.00
C ASP A 307 0.80 0.58 -16.73
N THR A 308 0.00 -0.40 -16.34
CA THR A 308 0.33 -1.30 -15.22
C THR A 308 1.49 -2.25 -15.57
N TYR A 309 1.61 -2.63 -16.84
CA TYR A 309 2.65 -3.52 -17.35
C TYR A 309 3.49 -2.78 -18.38
N PRO A 310 4.78 -2.54 -18.13
CA PRO A 310 5.62 -1.82 -19.08
C PRO A 310 5.90 -2.69 -20.30
N ALA A 311 5.89 -2.06 -21.48
CA ALA A 311 6.32 -2.71 -22.73
C ALA A 311 7.86 -2.85 -22.79
N GLU A 312 8.36 -3.71 -23.69
CA GLU A 312 9.79 -3.74 -24.01
C GLU A 312 10.20 -2.46 -24.79
N PRO A 313 11.40 -1.92 -24.59
CA PRO A 313 12.50 -2.45 -23.77
C PRO A 313 12.43 -2.06 -22.28
N LEU A 314 11.49 -1.23 -21.85
CA LEU A 314 11.39 -0.70 -20.49
C LEU A 314 11.25 -1.82 -19.45
N ARG A 315 10.47 -2.86 -19.77
CA ARG A 315 10.30 -4.02 -18.88
C ARG A 315 11.66 -4.67 -18.55
N SER A 316 12.47 -4.95 -19.56
CA SER A 316 13.79 -5.56 -19.38
C SER A 316 14.76 -4.64 -18.66
N GLN A 317 14.71 -3.34 -18.91
CA GLN A 317 15.54 -2.33 -18.23
C GLN A 317 15.23 -2.30 -16.73
N ILE A 318 13.94 -2.22 -16.35
CA ILE A 318 13.54 -2.21 -14.94
C ILE A 318 13.95 -3.51 -14.24
N LEU A 319 13.68 -4.66 -14.86
CA LEU A 319 14.06 -5.96 -14.32
C LEU A 319 15.56 -6.06 -14.05
N THR A 320 16.37 -5.81 -15.08
CA THR A 320 17.82 -5.96 -15.01
C THR A 320 18.45 -4.92 -14.10
N GLY A 321 18.05 -3.64 -14.21
CA GLY A 321 18.56 -2.54 -13.39
C GLY A 321 18.27 -2.74 -11.91
N THR A 322 17.02 -3.07 -11.55
CA THR A 322 16.63 -3.34 -10.17
C THR A 322 17.39 -4.51 -9.58
N PHE A 323 17.50 -5.59 -10.35
CA PHE A 323 18.22 -6.78 -9.91
C PHE A 323 19.72 -6.50 -9.74
N HIS A 324 20.34 -5.79 -10.67
CA HIS A 324 21.76 -5.41 -10.59
C HIS A 324 22.04 -4.54 -9.35
N ALA A 325 21.22 -3.52 -9.11
CA ALA A 325 21.39 -2.62 -7.97
C ALA A 325 21.28 -3.38 -6.62
N LEU A 326 20.29 -4.25 -6.48
CA LEU A 326 20.08 -4.99 -5.25
C LEU A 326 21.07 -6.14 -5.06
N SER A 327 21.52 -6.82 -6.11
CA SER A 327 22.54 -7.88 -6.03
C SER A 327 23.93 -7.35 -5.65
N ALA A 328 24.21 -6.08 -5.92
CA ALA A 328 25.40 -5.43 -5.38
C ALA A 328 25.42 -5.38 -3.86
N ILE A 329 24.24 -5.31 -3.22
CA ILE A 329 24.07 -5.13 -1.80
C ILE A 329 23.75 -6.47 -1.09
N VAL A 330 22.79 -7.23 -1.62
CA VAL A 330 22.24 -8.44 -1.00
C VAL A 330 22.91 -9.68 -1.58
N HIS A 331 23.69 -10.38 -0.79
CA HIS A 331 24.60 -11.45 -1.26
C HIS A 331 23.84 -12.63 -1.87
N SER A 332 22.69 -13.02 -1.34
CA SER A 332 21.89 -14.14 -1.85
C SER A 332 21.24 -13.89 -3.22
N LEU A 333 21.23 -12.64 -3.69
CA LEU A 333 20.82 -12.33 -5.07
C LEU A 333 21.98 -12.49 -6.06
N ARG A 334 23.24 -12.50 -5.59
CA ARG A 334 24.41 -12.68 -6.44
C ARG A 334 24.39 -14.09 -7.05
N GLY A 335 24.66 -14.17 -8.35
CA GLY A 335 24.67 -15.46 -9.06
C GLY A 335 23.32 -15.92 -9.60
N LEU A 336 22.23 -15.22 -9.30
CA LEU A 336 20.99 -15.41 -10.03
C LEU A 336 21.02 -14.60 -11.33
N ASP A 337 20.51 -15.18 -12.42
CA ASP A 337 20.40 -14.49 -13.71
C ASP A 337 18.98 -13.92 -13.89
N PRO A 338 18.83 -12.57 -13.97
CA PRO A 338 17.52 -11.96 -14.12
C PRO A 338 16.79 -12.40 -15.40
N GLY A 339 17.51 -12.81 -16.44
CA GLY A 339 16.92 -13.30 -17.69
C GLY A 339 16.26 -14.68 -17.59
N SER A 340 16.57 -15.45 -16.54
CA SER A 340 16.08 -16.83 -16.35
C SER A 340 15.25 -17.02 -15.08
N LEU A 341 14.87 -15.92 -14.41
CA LEU A 341 14.07 -16.01 -13.18
C LEU A 341 12.66 -16.57 -13.45
N PRO A 342 12.21 -17.61 -12.72
CA PRO A 342 10.89 -18.18 -12.91
C PRO A 342 9.79 -17.16 -12.60
N GLU A 343 8.75 -17.11 -13.44
CA GLU A 343 7.58 -16.24 -13.29
C GLU A 343 7.92 -14.75 -13.13
N ALA A 344 9.03 -14.29 -13.75
CA ALA A 344 9.47 -12.90 -13.63
C ALA A 344 8.42 -11.93 -14.21
N LEU A 345 7.94 -11.03 -13.36
CA LEU A 345 6.92 -10.05 -13.68
C LEU A 345 7.38 -8.66 -13.25
N VAL A 346 7.22 -7.67 -14.15
CA VAL A 346 7.33 -6.24 -13.84
C VAL A 346 5.93 -5.65 -13.86
N LYS A 347 5.50 -5.12 -12.72
CA LYS A 347 4.15 -4.57 -12.56
C LYS A 347 4.21 -3.24 -11.80
N GLY A 348 3.44 -2.26 -12.26
CA GLY A 348 3.43 -0.91 -11.72
C GLY A 348 2.09 -0.45 -11.20
N GLY A 349 2.16 0.57 -10.37
CA GLY A 349 1.00 1.26 -9.84
C GLY A 349 1.30 2.71 -9.49
N THR A 350 0.26 3.52 -9.51
CA THR A 350 0.35 4.92 -9.12
C THR A 350 0.48 5.04 -7.60
N ILE A 351 1.45 5.83 -7.14
CA ILE A 351 1.55 6.32 -5.77
C ILE A 351 1.00 7.74 -5.75
N VAL A 352 0.12 8.04 -4.82
CA VAL A 352 -0.39 9.40 -4.58
C VAL A 352 0.19 9.91 -3.27
N ALA A 353 0.68 11.15 -3.28
CA ALA A 353 1.22 11.79 -2.10
C ALA A 353 0.98 13.30 -2.14
N TRP A 354 0.94 13.92 -0.98
CA TRP A 354 0.88 15.37 -0.83
C TRP A 354 2.29 15.94 -0.80
N GLY A 355 2.54 17.00 -1.56
CA GLY A 355 3.83 17.69 -1.64
C GLY A 355 4.21 18.12 -3.05
N LYS A 356 5.27 18.94 -3.13
CA LYS A 356 5.77 19.54 -4.37
C LYS A 356 7.10 18.94 -4.84
N THR A 357 7.89 18.43 -3.90
CA THR A 357 9.26 17.98 -4.15
C THR A 357 9.36 16.46 -4.02
N ASP A 358 10.32 15.86 -4.70
CA ASP A 358 10.52 14.42 -4.65
C ASP A 358 11.02 13.97 -3.26
N ILE A 359 10.83 12.70 -2.96
CA ILE A 359 11.20 12.02 -1.72
C ILE A 359 12.73 12.06 -1.45
N TYR A 360 13.54 12.31 -2.46
CA TYR A 360 14.99 12.52 -2.32
C TYR A 360 15.36 13.85 -1.67
N ASP A 361 14.45 14.82 -1.66
CA ASP A 361 14.63 16.05 -0.88
C ASP A 361 14.31 15.76 0.60
N PRO A 362 15.27 15.94 1.53
CA PRO A 362 15.02 15.72 2.97
C PRO A 362 13.90 16.60 3.55
N ALA A 363 13.63 17.75 2.95
CA ALA A 363 12.55 18.65 3.35
C ALA A 363 11.20 18.33 2.71
N SER A 364 11.13 17.30 1.86
CA SER A 364 9.92 16.96 1.13
C SER A 364 8.75 16.64 2.05
N GLU A 365 7.59 17.20 1.73
CA GLU A 365 6.32 16.88 2.38
C GLU A 365 5.92 15.40 2.18
N LEU A 366 6.52 14.71 1.20
CA LEU A 366 6.31 13.29 0.95
C LEU A 366 6.77 12.39 2.11
N HIS A 367 7.63 12.88 2.98
CA HIS A 367 8.01 12.19 4.22
C HIS A 367 6.89 12.18 5.27
N ARG A 368 5.93 13.11 5.17
CA ARG A 368 4.80 13.28 6.10
C ARG A 368 3.54 12.69 5.50
N ARG A 369 3.02 11.61 6.11
CA ARG A 369 1.85 10.89 5.58
C ARG A 369 0.74 10.69 6.61
N PHE A 370 0.56 11.66 7.49
CA PHE A 370 -0.46 11.62 8.54
C PHE A 370 -1.69 12.47 8.25
N GLU A 371 -1.61 13.41 7.30
CA GLU A 371 -2.76 14.22 6.89
C GLU A 371 -3.55 13.55 5.76
N ILE A 372 -4.03 12.36 6.06
CA ILE A 372 -4.80 11.48 5.18
C ILE A 372 -6.07 11.02 5.93
N GLY A 373 -7.00 10.40 5.24
CA GLY A 373 -8.17 9.83 5.90
C GLY A 373 -9.48 10.06 5.17
N VAL A 374 -10.56 10.07 5.93
CA VAL A 374 -11.92 10.23 5.45
C VAL A 374 -12.36 11.68 5.64
N THR A 375 -12.71 12.35 4.56
CA THR A 375 -13.43 13.63 4.58
C THR A 375 -14.90 13.40 4.20
N SER A 376 -15.82 14.13 4.85
CA SER A 376 -17.24 13.97 4.61
C SER A 376 -17.90 15.33 4.50
N GLU A 377 -18.71 15.49 3.46
CA GLU A 377 -19.53 16.68 3.23
C GLU A 377 -20.95 16.21 2.86
N GLY A 378 -21.88 16.37 3.79
CA GLY A 378 -23.22 15.87 3.62
C GLY A 378 -23.27 14.36 3.33
N ARG A 379 -23.67 14.02 2.10
CA ARG A 379 -23.81 12.63 1.62
C ARG A 379 -22.62 12.14 0.79
N PHE A 380 -21.63 13.00 0.59
CA PHE A 380 -20.40 12.65 -0.11
C PHE A 380 -19.25 12.43 0.85
N HIS A 381 -18.51 11.33 0.65
CA HIS A 381 -17.35 10.96 1.43
C HIS A 381 -16.17 10.73 0.49
N SER A 382 -15.00 11.26 0.81
CA SER A 382 -13.78 11.06 0.03
C SER A 382 -12.71 10.46 0.93
N VAL A 383 -12.08 9.37 0.49
CA VAL A 383 -11.14 8.62 1.31
C VAL A 383 -9.75 8.65 0.68
N ASP A 384 -8.80 9.21 1.43
CA ASP A 384 -7.38 9.18 1.12
C ASP A 384 -6.69 8.13 1.99
N PRO A 385 -6.41 6.93 1.48
CA PRO A 385 -5.74 5.90 2.26
C PRO A 385 -4.23 6.15 2.44
N GLY A 386 -3.62 6.98 1.61
CA GLY A 386 -2.17 7.24 1.61
C GLY A 386 -1.29 5.99 1.40
N LYS A 387 -1.61 4.89 2.05
CA LYS A 387 -0.89 3.60 2.00
C LYS A 387 -1.87 2.42 2.09
N LEU A 388 -1.46 1.25 1.54
CA LEU A 388 -2.18 -0.01 1.66
C LEU A 388 -2.56 -0.32 3.11
N THR A 389 -1.64 -0.13 4.04
CA THR A 389 -1.80 -0.35 5.49
C THR A 389 -3.06 0.30 6.06
N MET A 390 -3.45 1.47 5.54
CA MET A 390 -4.55 2.25 6.12
C MET A 390 -5.94 1.87 5.60
N ALA A 391 -6.02 1.04 4.55
CA ALA A 391 -7.28 0.77 3.88
C ALA A 391 -8.36 0.17 4.80
N PRO A 392 -8.09 -0.85 5.64
CA PRO A 392 -9.06 -1.35 6.62
C PRO A 392 -9.46 -0.32 7.68
N TYR A 393 -8.50 0.42 8.22
CA TYR A 393 -8.75 1.43 9.26
C TYR A 393 -9.70 2.52 8.77
N PHE A 394 -9.46 3.08 7.59
CA PHE A 394 -10.33 4.10 7.02
C PHE A 394 -11.64 3.53 6.47
N ALA A 395 -11.71 2.24 6.16
CA ALA A 395 -12.96 1.60 5.80
C ALA A 395 -13.93 1.57 6.99
N GLU A 396 -13.46 1.21 8.18
CA GLU A 396 -14.28 1.23 9.40
C GLU A 396 -14.72 2.66 9.77
N ILE A 397 -13.81 3.64 9.69
CA ILE A 397 -14.15 5.05 9.95
C ILE A 397 -15.20 5.56 8.95
N CYS A 398 -15.05 5.23 7.67
CA CYS A 398 -16.02 5.64 6.66
C CYS A 398 -17.38 4.98 6.87
N ALA A 399 -17.40 3.69 7.16
CA ALA A 399 -18.63 2.94 7.44
C ALA A 399 -19.35 3.46 8.69
N GLU A 400 -18.59 3.79 9.75
CA GLU A 400 -19.14 4.38 10.98
C GLU A 400 -19.79 5.74 10.75
N ARG A 401 -19.19 6.60 9.90
CA ARG A 401 -19.77 7.90 9.54
C ARG A 401 -21.07 7.80 8.75
N ILE A 402 -21.20 6.76 7.92
CA ILE A 402 -22.37 6.54 7.06
C ILE A 402 -23.47 5.79 7.80
N SER A 403 -23.11 4.78 8.57
CA SER A 403 -24.00 3.90 9.33
C SER A 403 -23.40 3.62 10.71
N PRO A 404 -23.59 4.54 11.67
CA PRO A 404 -23.13 4.32 13.04
C PRO A 404 -23.65 3.00 13.60
N ALA A 405 -22.79 2.30 14.34
CA ALA A 405 -23.23 1.15 15.11
C ALA A 405 -24.21 1.64 16.19
N GLY A 406 -25.41 1.06 16.24
CA GLY A 406 -26.48 1.43 17.17
C GLY A 406 -26.15 1.06 18.62
#